data_96ead60cd4c8b6075979a4cd9fba4d0f
#
_entry.id   96ead60cd4c8b6075979a4cd9fba4d0f
#
_cell.length_a   1.000
_cell.length_b   1.000
_cell.length_c   1.000
_cell.angle_alpha   90.00
_cell.angle_beta   90.00
_cell.angle_gamma   90.00
#
_symmetry.space_group_name_H-M   'P 1'
#
loop_
_entity.id
_entity.type
_entity.pdbx_description
1 polymer ?
#
loop_
_entity_poly.entity_id
_entity_poly.type
_entity_poly.pdbx_seq_one_letter_code
_entity_poly.pdbx_strand_id
1 'polypeptide(L)'
;MADHMRADLVEQALDMAVAFRSAGSGEIVFHADRGSQYTSEQIAEYADDNGLKCSVGRTGVCWDNAQQESFWASLKVEFYYRRPWATRAEAMAAVADWIERVYNRRRRHSALGMLTPVQFEQLQRQTAEAA
;
A
#
# COMPACT_ATOMS: atom_id res chain seq x y z
N MET A 1 12.09 -2.85 3.82
CA MET A 1 12.83 -1.60 4.08
C MET A 1 14.17 -1.69 3.38
N ALA A 2 14.47 -0.72 2.54
CA ALA A 2 15.75 -0.62 1.84
C ALA A 2 16.51 0.64 2.31
N ASP A 3 17.78 0.73 1.97
CA ASP A 3 18.64 1.89 2.23
C ASP A 3 18.76 2.82 1.01
N HIS A 4 17.94 2.54 -0.01
CA HIS A 4 17.87 3.28 -1.26
C HIS A 4 16.41 3.48 -1.70
N MET A 5 16.19 4.40 -2.65
CA MET A 5 14.88 4.71 -3.23
C MET A 5 14.89 4.49 -4.76
N ARG A 6 15.37 3.32 -5.21
CA ARG A 6 15.38 2.96 -6.63
C ARG A 6 14.07 2.31 -7.06
N ALA A 7 13.82 2.31 -8.38
CA ALA A 7 12.60 1.74 -8.96
C ALA A 7 12.44 0.24 -8.69
N ASP A 8 13.55 -0.52 -8.60
CA ASP A 8 13.54 -1.94 -8.25
C ASP A 8 12.87 -2.25 -6.91
N LEU A 9 12.95 -1.35 -5.92
CA LEU A 9 12.24 -1.48 -4.66
C LEU A 9 10.73 -1.32 -4.83
N VAL A 10 10.31 -0.41 -5.71
CA VAL A 10 8.89 -0.19 -6.03
C VAL A 10 8.33 -1.41 -6.76
N GLU A 11 9.06 -1.91 -7.76
CA GLU A 11 8.69 -3.11 -8.52
C GLU A 11 8.49 -4.32 -7.60
N GLN A 12 9.44 -4.61 -6.68
CA GLN A 12 9.29 -5.68 -5.70
C GLN A 12 8.05 -5.51 -4.79
N ALA A 13 7.72 -4.29 -4.43
CA ALA A 13 6.51 -4.03 -3.64
C ALA A 13 5.22 -4.24 -4.47
N LEU A 14 5.25 -3.89 -5.75
CA LEU A 14 4.16 -4.14 -6.68
C LEU A 14 3.98 -5.63 -6.96
N ASP A 15 5.08 -6.40 -7.14
CA ASP A 15 5.05 -7.87 -7.25
C ASP A 15 4.29 -8.51 -6.10
N MET A 16 4.63 -8.10 -4.87
CA MET A 16 3.93 -8.58 -3.68
C MET A 16 2.44 -8.21 -3.71
N ALA A 17 2.11 -6.98 -4.07
CA ALA A 17 0.73 -6.49 -4.11
C ALA A 17 -0.09 -7.24 -5.17
N VAL A 18 0.45 -7.46 -6.37
CA VAL A 18 -0.18 -8.23 -7.45
C VAL A 18 -0.38 -9.68 -7.03
N ALA A 19 0.65 -10.32 -6.47
CA ALA A 19 0.55 -11.69 -5.99
C ALA A 19 -0.55 -11.90 -4.94
N PHE A 20 -0.70 -10.94 -4.01
CA PHE A 20 -1.76 -10.99 -3.00
C PHE A 20 -3.16 -10.73 -3.57
N ARG A 21 -3.28 -10.00 -4.68
CA ARG A 21 -4.57 -9.57 -5.24
C ARG A 21 -4.97 -10.30 -6.52
N SER A 22 -4.11 -11.13 -7.08
CA SER A 22 -4.24 -11.75 -8.41
C SER A 22 -5.41 -12.72 -8.61
N ALA A 23 -6.21 -12.99 -7.61
CA ALA A 23 -7.36 -13.86 -7.76
C ALA A 23 -8.65 -13.08 -8.08
N GLY A 24 -8.74 -12.46 -9.26
CA GLY A 24 -10.04 -12.09 -9.86
C GLY A 24 -10.69 -10.82 -9.35
N SER A 25 -9.99 -9.92 -8.75
CA SER A 25 -10.54 -8.66 -8.33
C SER A 25 -10.17 -7.54 -9.30
N GLY A 26 -10.98 -7.28 -10.26
CA GLY A 26 -11.11 -5.97 -10.89
C GLY A 26 -9.81 -5.21 -11.16
N GLU A 27 -9.97 -4.02 -11.61
CA GLU A 27 -8.90 -3.11 -11.98
C GLU A 27 -8.10 -2.61 -10.77
N ILE A 28 -6.81 -2.98 -10.68
CA ILE A 28 -5.91 -2.50 -9.62
C ILE A 28 -5.37 -1.13 -10.03
N VAL A 29 -5.56 -0.13 -9.17
CA VAL A 29 -4.99 1.21 -9.36
C VAL A 29 -3.75 1.34 -8.48
N PHE A 30 -2.59 1.56 -9.12
CA PHE A 30 -1.37 1.97 -8.45
C PHE A 30 -1.30 3.49 -8.38
N HIS A 31 -1.54 4.06 -7.20
CA HIS A 31 -1.45 5.49 -6.97
C HIS A 31 -0.17 5.87 -6.24
N ALA A 32 0.55 6.86 -6.75
CA ALA A 32 1.78 7.38 -6.15
C ALA A 32 1.89 8.90 -6.32
N ASP A 33 2.82 9.51 -5.60
CA ASP A 33 3.27 10.87 -5.90
C ASP A 33 4.17 10.90 -7.15
N ARG A 34 4.69 12.08 -7.49
CA ARG A 34 5.59 12.25 -8.64
C ARG A 34 7.06 11.97 -8.32
N GLY A 35 7.35 11.16 -7.33
CA GLY A 35 8.72 10.70 -7.09
C GLY A 35 9.29 10.00 -8.33
N SER A 36 10.55 10.29 -8.67
CA SER A 36 11.19 9.76 -9.89
C SER A 36 11.20 8.24 -9.95
N GLN A 37 11.24 7.57 -8.80
CA GLN A 37 11.19 6.12 -8.69
C GLN A 37 9.82 5.54 -9.11
N TYR A 38 8.72 6.29 -8.93
CA TYR A 38 7.37 5.85 -9.28
C TYR A 38 6.96 6.19 -10.71
N THR A 39 7.62 7.19 -11.30
CA THR A 39 7.37 7.67 -12.66
C THR A 39 8.43 7.22 -13.67
N SER A 40 9.27 6.26 -13.28
CA SER A 40 10.29 5.69 -14.16
C SER A 40 9.65 4.83 -15.26
N GLU A 41 10.33 4.73 -16.40
CA GLU A 41 9.94 3.85 -17.51
C GLU A 41 9.78 2.39 -17.04
N GLN A 42 10.71 1.90 -16.20
CA GLN A 42 10.64 0.57 -15.59
C GLN A 42 9.31 0.31 -14.89
N ILE A 43 8.80 1.26 -14.10
CA ILE A 43 7.52 1.09 -13.39
C ILE A 43 6.33 1.22 -14.34
N ALA A 44 6.43 2.03 -15.38
CA ALA A 44 5.40 2.13 -16.40
C ALA A 44 5.26 0.82 -17.19
N GLU A 45 6.37 0.24 -17.63
CA GLU A 45 6.41 -1.06 -18.30
C GLU A 45 5.86 -2.18 -17.39
N TYR A 46 6.34 -2.24 -16.14
CA TYR A 46 5.84 -3.20 -15.16
C TYR A 46 4.33 -3.11 -14.96
N ALA A 47 3.80 -1.89 -14.86
CA ALA A 47 2.36 -1.67 -14.67
C ALA A 47 1.54 -2.14 -15.88
N ASP A 48 2.02 -1.88 -17.10
CA ASP A 48 1.36 -2.31 -18.34
C ASP A 48 1.35 -3.84 -18.46
N ASP A 49 2.49 -4.49 -18.21
CA ASP A 49 2.64 -5.95 -18.25
C ASP A 49 1.73 -6.67 -17.25
N ASN A 50 1.45 -6.03 -16.10
CA ASN A 50 0.60 -6.60 -15.05
C ASN A 50 -0.84 -6.04 -15.03
N GLY A 51 -1.23 -5.24 -16.03
CA GLY A 51 -2.58 -4.68 -16.12
C GLY A 51 -2.94 -3.71 -15.00
N LEU A 52 -1.95 -3.00 -14.45
CA LEU A 52 -2.14 -2.00 -13.41
C LEU A 52 -2.49 -0.65 -14.03
N LYS A 53 -3.46 0.05 -13.45
CA LYS A 53 -3.71 1.45 -13.79
C LYS A 53 -2.83 2.37 -12.95
N CYS A 54 -1.89 3.05 -13.58
CA CYS A 54 -1.10 4.07 -12.92
C CYS A 54 -1.91 5.36 -12.73
N SER A 55 -1.91 5.87 -11.50
CA SER A 55 -2.46 7.16 -11.12
C SER A 55 -1.40 7.97 -10.39
N VAL A 56 -1.06 9.12 -10.92
CA VAL A 56 -0.02 9.98 -10.33
C VAL A 56 -0.65 11.26 -9.80
N GLY A 57 -0.41 11.57 -8.55
CA GLY A 57 -0.90 12.78 -7.88
C GLY A 57 -0.54 14.06 -8.63
N ARG A 58 -1.38 15.08 -8.55
CA ARG A 58 -1.13 16.38 -9.17
C ARG A 58 0.01 17.11 -8.44
N THR A 59 0.84 17.82 -9.20
CA THR A 59 1.94 18.60 -8.61
C THR A 59 1.39 19.64 -7.64
N GLY A 60 1.91 19.64 -6.39
CA GLY A 60 1.54 20.62 -5.36
C GLY A 60 0.19 20.38 -4.68
N VAL A 61 -0.46 19.24 -4.91
CA VAL A 61 -1.74 18.89 -4.26
C VAL A 61 -1.50 17.79 -3.24
N CYS A 62 -1.40 18.18 -1.97
CA CYS A 62 -1.12 17.24 -0.87
C CYS A 62 -2.28 16.28 -0.56
N TRP A 63 -3.52 16.63 -0.90
CA TRP A 63 -4.69 15.80 -0.63
C TRP A 63 -4.71 14.50 -1.43
N ASP A 64 -4.04 14.46 -2.58
CA ASP A 64 -3.98 13.28 -3.44
C ASP A 64 -3.28 12.10 -2.74
N ASN A 65 -2.40 12.38 -1.74
CA ASN A 65 -1.67 11.37 -0.97
C ASN A 65 -2.11 11.25 0.51
N ALA A 66 -3.22 11.87 0.89
CA ALA A 66 -3.66 11.92 2.29
C ALA A 66 -3.83 10.53 2.94
N GLN A 67 -4.23 9.52 2.18
CA GLN A 67 -4.35 8.14 2.69
C GLN A 67 -2.99 7.56 3.07
N GLN A 68 -1.98 7.78 2.26
CA GLN A 68 -0.62 7.32 2.51
C GLN A 68 0.03 8.06 3.68
N GLU A 69 -0.18 9.37 3.76
CA GLU A 69 0.27 10.18 4.90
C GLU A 69 -0.37 9.71 6.20
N SER A 70 -1.67 9.43 6.20
CA SER A 70 -2.39 8.88 7.33
C SER A 70 -1.87 7.50 7.75
N PHE A 71 -1.55 6.62 6.78
CA PHE A 71 -0.93 5.33 7.05
C PHE A 71 0.42 5.50 7.74
N TRP A 72 1.30 6.33 7.18
CA TRP A 72 2.63 6.57 7.76
C TRP A 72 2.58 7.22 9.14
N ALA A 73 1.66 8.17 9.35
CA ALA A 73 1.43 8.78 10.65
C ALA A 73 1.02 7.72 11.68
N SER A 74 0.06 6.87 11.33
CA SER A 74 -0.41 5.79 12.20
C SER A 74 0.71 4.80 12.54
N LEU A 75 1.44 4.32 11.52
CA LEU A 75 2.56 3.40 11.72
C LEU A 75 3.63 3.98 12.64
N LYS A 76 4.03 5.24 12.40
CA LYS A 76 5.08 5.90 13.18
C LYS A 76 4.65 6.15 14.62
N VAL A 77 3.48 6.74 14.83
CA VAL A 77 3.02 7.19 16.14
C VAL A 77 2.50 6.04 16.98
N GLU A 78 1.73 5.13 16.41
CA GLU A 78 1.08 4.06 17.16
C GLU A 78 2.00 2.85 17.39
N PHE A 79 3.04 2.68 16.57
CA PHE A 79 3.86 1.49 16.61
C PHE A 79 5.36 1.78 16.55
N TYR A 80 5.88 2.34 15.45
CA TYR A 80 7.32 2.33 15.17
C TYR A 80 8.15 3.10 16.20
N TYR A 81 7.69 4.26 16.65
CA TYR A 81 8.38 5.10 17.64
C TYR A 81 8.09 4.72 19.11
N ARG A 82 7.31 3.69 19.34
CA ARG A 82 6.95 3.27 20.71
C ARG A 82 8.07 2.53 21.44
N ARG A 83 9.06 2.02 20.70
CA ARG A 83 10.21 1.32 21.27
C ARG A 83 11.44 1.44 20.36
N PRO A 84 12.67 1.29 20.92
CA PRO A 84 13.86 1.09 20.11
C PRO A 84 13.83 -0.30 19.44
N TRP A 85 14.52 -0.43 18.32
CA TRP A 85 14.67 -1.66 17.55
C TRP A 85 16.12 -2.11 17.62
N ALA A 86 16.37 -3.35 18.06
CA ALA A 86 17.74 -3.86 18.20
C ALA A 86 18.41 -4.09 16.83
N THR A 87 17.62 -4.50 15.82
CA THR A 87 18.11 -4.72 14.47
C THR A 87 17.07 -4.28 13.43
N ARG A 88 17.55 -4.02 12.21
CA ARG A 88 16.68 -3.75 11.06
C ARG A 88 15.75 -4.92 10.74
N ALA A 89 16.25 -6.15 10.85
CA ALA A 89 15.46 -7.35 10.60
C ALA A 89 14.29 -7.47 11.59
N GLU A 90 14.54 -7.20 12.88
CA GLU A 90 13.49 -7.15 13.89
C GLU A 90 12.43 -6.09 13.55
N ALA A 91 12.86 -4.88 13.21
CA ALA A 91 11.95 -3.81 12.83
C ALA A 91 11.09 -4.18 11.61
N MET A 92 11.71 -4.79 10.58
CA MET A 92 11.00 -5.23 9.37
C MET A 92 9.93 -6.28 9.68
N ALA A 93 10.27 -7.32 10.44
CA ALA A 93 9.33 -8.37 10.80
C ALA A 93 8.17 -7.82 11.64
N ALA A 94 8.48 -6.97 12.61
CA ALA A 94 7.47 -6.38 13.48
C ALA A 94 6.54 -5.39 12.74
N VAL A 95 7.06 -4.61 11.80
CA VAL A 95 6.24 -3.72 10.95
C VAL A 95 5.32 -4.54 10.05
N ALA A 96 5.81 -5.61 9.42
CA ALA A 96 5.00 -6.49 8.59
C ALA A 96 3.85 -7.13 9.39
N ASP A 97 4.17 -7.62 10.59
CA ASP A 97 3.17 -8.18 11.50
C ASP A 97 2.14 -7.13 11.97
N TRP A 98 2.55 -5.92 12.28
CA TRP A 98 1.64 -4.84 12.64
C TRP A 98 0.71 -4.45 11.49
N ILE A 99 1.24 -4.34 10.26
CA ILE A 99 0.41 -4.07 9.07
C ILE A 99 -0.65 -5.15 8.91
N GLU A 100 -0.24 -6.42 8.94
CA GLU A 100 -1.16 -7.52 8.64
C GLU A 100 -2.19 -7.73 9.76
N ARG A 101 -1.78 -7.77 11.01
CA ARG A 101 -2.68 -8.10 12.13
C ARG A 101 -3.44 -6.92 12.68
N VAL A 102 -2.82 -5.74 12.74
CA VAL A 102 -3.44 -4.56 13.36
C VAL A 102 -4.07 -3.66 12.30
N TYR A 103 -3.29 -3.17 11.34
CA TYR A 103 -3.77 -2.21 10.35
C TYR A 103 -4.84 -2.83 9.44
N ASN A 104 -4.56 -3.99 8.85
CA ASN A 104 -5.45 -4.61 7.89
C ASN A 104 -6.67 -5.30 8.53
N ARG A 105 -6.54 -5.87 9.74
CA ARG A 105 -7.58 -6.73 10.33
C ARG A 105 -8.29 -6.16 11.55
N ARG A 106 -7.74 -5.15 12.23
CA ARG A 106 -8.34 -4.60 13.46
C ARG A 106 -8.63 -3.12 13.39
N ARG A 107 -7.79 -2.34 12.66
CA ARG A 107 -7.98 -0.91 12.55
C ARG A 107 -9.19 -0.59 11.69
N ARG A 108 -10.14 0.16 12.28
CA ARG A 108 -11.31 0.66 11.55
C ARG A 108 -10.99 1.98 10.88
N HIS A 109 -11.50 2.18 9.68
CA HIS A 109 -11.27 3.37 8.88
C HIS A 109 -12.60 4.08 8.59
N SER A 110 -12.70 5.35 8.96
CA SER A 110 -13.90 6.15 8.69
C SER A 110 -14.21 6.27 7.21
N ALA A 111 -13.17 6.41 6.37
CA ALA A 111 -13.30 6.45 4.91
C ALA A 111 -13.83 5.13 4.31
N LEU A 112 -13.74 4.02 5.04
CA LEU A 112 -14.27 2.71 4.62
C LEU A 112 -15.57 2.36 5.38
N GLY A 113 -16.31 3.33 5.87
CA GLY A 113 -17.52 3.09 6.64
C GLY A 113 -17.27 2.36 7.96
N MET A 114 -16.16 2.64 8.62
CA MET A 114 -15.73 2.00 9.88
C MET A 114 -15.40 0.50 9.73
N LEU A 115 -15.18 0.03 8.51
CA LEU A 115 -14.66 -1.31 8.25
C LEU A 115 -13.13 -1.32 8.33
N THR A 116 -12.57 -2.51 8.57
CA THR A 116 -11.15 -2.75 8.37
C THR A 116 -10.85 -2.93 6.88
N PRO A 117 -9.60 -2.72 6.41
CA PRO A 117 -9.24 -2.98 5.01
C PRO A 117 -9.67 -4.36 4.50
N VAL A 118 -9.43 -5.42 5.29
CA VAL A 118 -9.83 -6.79 4.91
C VAL A 118 -11.35 -6.95 4.81
N GLN A 119 -12.11 -6.37 5.75
CA GLN A 119 -13.58 -6.42 5.69
C GLN A 119 -14.12 -5.67 4.47
N PHE A 120 -13.54 -4.51 4.16
CA PHE A 120 -13.93 -3.73 2.99
C PHE A 120 -13.66 -4.51 1.69
N GLU A 121 -12.49 -5.10 1.53
CA GLU A 121 -12.16 -5.93 0.36
C GLU A 121 -13.10 -7.14 0.21
N GLN A 122 -13.41 -7.82 1.31
CA GLN A 122 -14.36 -8.93 1.29
C GLN A 122 -15.75 -8.50 0.82
N LEU A 123 -16.24 -7.36 1.32
CA LEU A 123 -17.52 -6.80 0.90
C LEU A 123 -17.53 -6.46 -0.60
N GLN A 124 -16.46 -5.84 -1.12
CA GLN A 124 -16.34 -5.50 -2.54
C GLN A 124 -16.35 -6.74 -3.43
N ARG A 125 -15.64 -7.81 -3.03
CA ARG A 125 -15.63 -9.09 -3.77
C ARG A 125 -17.03 -9.71 -3.83
N GLN A 126 -17.73 -9.78 -2.71
CA GLN A 126 -19.09 -10.31 -2.66
C GLN A 126 -20.06 -9.52 -3.54
N THR A 127 -19.91 -8.19 -3.57
CA THR A 127 -20.74 -7.32 -4.43
C THR A 127 -20.44 -7.53 -5.92
N ALA A 128 -19.17 -7.74 -6.28
CA ALA A 128 -18.77 -8.00 -7.66
C ALA A 128 -19.24 -9.39 -8.16
N GLU A 129 -19.24 -10.39 -7.28
CA GLU A 129 -19.72 -11.74 -7.60
C GLU A 129 -21.26 -11.82 -7.73
N ALA A 130 -21.98 -10.87 -7.14
CA ALA A 130 -23.44 -10.81 -7.16
C ALA A 130 -24.01 -9.96 -8.32
N ALA A 131 -23.15 -9.27 -9.08
CA ALA A 131 -23.54 -8.37 -10.17
C ALA A 131 -23.40 -9.01 -11.55
#